data_13ea3072769ab07bec008cd57bf96ce0
#
_entry.id   13ea3072769ab07bec008cd57bf96ce0
#
_cell.length_a   1.000
_cell.length_b   1.000
_cell.length_c   1.000
_cell.angle_alpha   90.00
_cell.angle_beta   90.00
_cell.angle_gamma   90.00
#
_symmetry.space_group_name_H-M   'P 1'
#
loop_
_entity.id
_entity.type
_entity.pdbx_description
1 polymer ?
#
loop_
_entity_poly.entity_id
_entity_poly.type
_entity_poly.pdbx_seq_one_letter_code
_entity_poly.pdbx_strand_id
1 'polypeptide(L)'
;LHSTSRRQRQMCIRDSSTSRWAEALRELSGRLEEMPAEEGFPAYLASKLSAFYERAGMMQNLNGTEGSVSIIGAVSPQGGDFSEPVTQNTKRFVRCFWGLDKALAYARHFPAIHWLTSYSEYLEDLTPWYRDHVSPKFVADRNQLMAILNQESSLMEIVKLIGSDVLPDDQKLTLEIARVIRLGFLQQNAFHQEDTCVPMEKQFEMMEIILYLYEKSKALINRGMPVSVLKEDNIFERIISIKYDVPNNQLDKFEQYRK
;
A
#
# COMPACT_ATOMS: atom_id res chain seq x y z
N LEU A 1 3.73 25.90 -0.28
CA LEU A 1 4.03 26.64 -1.51
C LEU A 1 2.77 26.70 -2.37
N HIS A 2 2.05 27.82 -2.34
CA HIS A 2 0.91 28.05 -3.21
C HIS A 2 1.41 28.47 -4.59
N SER A 3 1.32 27.58 -5.57
CA SER A 3 1.54 27.97 -6.95
C SER A 3 0.36 28.84 -7.45
N THR A 4 0.67 29.95 -8.11
CA THR A 4 -0.29 30.92 -8.64
C THR A 4 -0.93 30.51 -9.97
N SER A 5 -0.70 29.28 -10.46
CA SER A 5 -1.26 28.79 -11.73
C SER A 5 -2.77 28.64 -11.68
N ARG A 6 -3.48 29.21 -12.65
CA ARG A 6 -4.96 29.13 -12.76
C ARG A 6 -5.52 27.71 -12.82
N ARG A 7 -4.73 26.72 -13.31
CA ARG A 7 -5.14 25.31 -13.37
C ARG A 7 -5.19 24.63 -11.99
N GLN A 8 -4.45 25.14 -11.01
CA GLN A 8 -4.43 24.62 -9.64
C GLN A 8 -5.61 25.10 -8.78
N ARG A 9 -6.47 25.94 -9.28
CA ARG A 9 -7.65 26.41 -8.53
C ARG A 9 -8.78 25.37 -8.48
N GLN A 10 -8.76 24.37 -9.35
CA GLN A 10 -9.76 23.30 -9.38
C GLN A 10 -9.42 22.13 -8.46
N MET A 11 -8.13 21.90 -8.18
CA MET A 11 -7.67 20.90 -7.23
C MET A 11 -6.54 21.47 -6.38
N CYS A 12 -6.66 21.38 -5.06
CA CYS A 12 -5.62 21.77 -4.11
C CYS A 12 -5.17 20.54 -3.32
N ILE A 13 -3.87 20.23 -3.40
CA ILE A 13 -3.24 19.21 -2.57
C ILE A 13 -2.41 19.93 -1.51
N ARG A 14 -2.68 19.62 -0.25
CA ARG A 14 -1.91 20.16 0.88
C ARG A 14 -1.12 19.04 1.53
N ASP A 15 0.18 19.22 1.52
CA ASP A 15 1.17 18.38 2.17
C ASP A 15 1.62 19.07 3.46
N SER A 16 1.49 18.40 4.62
CA SER A 16 1.74 19.02 5.91
C SER A 16 2.10 18.01 7.00
N SER A 17 3.10 18.37 7.83
CA SER A 17 3.42 17.59 9.04
C SER A 17 2.43 17.91 10.15
N THR A 18 1.53 17.01 10.42
CA THR A 18 0.51 17.15 11.47
C THR A 18 1.08 16.88 12.87
N SER A 19 2.17 16.11 13.01
CA SER A 19 2.86 15.93 14.29
C SER A 19 3.40 17.25 14.84
N ARG A 20 4.09 18.05 14.01
CA ARG A 20 4.61 19.36 14.43
C ARG A 20 3.51 20.34 14.77
N TRP A 21 2.40 20.29 14.05
CA TRP A 21 1.24 21.10 14.37
C TRP A 21 0.63 20.69 15.72
N ALA A 22 0.53 19.40 16.02
CA ALA A 22 0.04 18.88 17.29
C ALA A 22 0.99 19.26 18.45
N GLU A 23 2.30 19.19 18.26
CA GLU A 23 3.29 19.65 19.23
C GLU A 23 3.14 21.13 19.56
N ALA A 24 2.96 21.97 18.53
CA ALA A 24 2.70 23.40 18.75
C ALA A 24 1.38 23.63 19.53
N LEU A 25 0.35 22.82 19.27
CA LEU A 25 -0.90 22.87 20.02
C LEU A 25 -0.70 22.47 21.48
N ARG A 26 0.11 21.43 21.76
CA ARG A 26 0.49 21.01 23.12
C ARG A 26 1.24 22.14 23.86
N GLU A 27 2.19 22.78 23.19
CA GLU A 27 2.95 23.90 23.77
C GLU A 27 2.05 25.09 24.10
N LEU A 28 1.12 25.45 23.21
CA LEU A 28 0.16 26.55 23.45
C LEU A 28 -0.78 26.23 24.62
N SER A 29 -1.33 25.04 24.70
CA SER A 29 -2.22 24.63 25.79
C SER A 29 -1.48 24.65 27.15
N GLY A 30 -0.21 24.20 27.16
CA GLY A 30 0.63 24.27 28.35
C GLY A 30 0.91 25.73 28.82
N ARG A 31 1.14 26.66 27.91
CA ARG A 31 1.28 28.07 28.24
C ARG A 31 -0.01 28.73 28.72
N LEU A 32 -1.14 28.23 28.29
CA LEU A 32 -2.47 28.67 28.72
C LEU A 32 -2.93 28.00 30.02
N GLU A 33 -2.08 27.15 30.60
CA GLU A 33 -2.38 26.37 31.83
C GLU A 33 -3.65 25.49 31.71
N GLU A 34 -3.96 25.01 30.48
CA GLU A 34 -5.06 24.14 30.27
C GLU A 34 -4.75 22.74 30.84
N MET A 35 -5.78 22.04 31.32
CA MET A 35 -5.62 20.68 31.87
C MET A 35 -5.12 19.71 30.77
N PRO A 36 -3.96 19.07 30.94
CA PRO A 36 -3.43 18.14 29.96
C PRO A 36 -4.20 16.81 30.01
N ALA A 37 -4.39 16.20 28.81
CA ALA A 37 -4.86 14.83 28.64
C ALA A 37 -3.69 13.88 28.38
N GLU A 38 -3.88 12.87 27.56
CA GLU A 38 -2.86 11.85 27.22
C GLU A 38 -1.59 12.50 26.68
N GLU A 39 -0.43 12.11 27.19
CA GLU A 39 0.92 12.58 26.81
C GLU A 39 1.08 14.13 26.81
N GLY A 40 0.30 14.81 27.62
CA GLY A 40 0.35 16.27 27.73
C GLY A 40 -0.33 17.03 26.58
N PHE A 41 -1.03 16.35 25.69
CA PHE A 41 -1.86 16.98 24.68
C PHE A 41 -3.16 17.52 25.27
N PRO A 42 -3.76 18.59 24.68
CA PRO A 42 -5.05 19.08 25.13
C PRO A 42 -6.17 18.06 24.83
N ALA A 43 -7.20 17.99 25.68
CA ALA A 43 -8.33 17.10 25.52
C ALA A 43 -9.07 17.27 24.17
N TYR A 44 -8.99 18.44 23.57
CA TYR A 44 -9.61 18.76 22.28
C TYR A 44 -8.72 18.43 21.04
N LEU A 45 -7.59 17.72 21.21
CA LEU A 45 -6.72 17.34 20.09
C LEU A 45 -7.50 16.61 19.00
N ALA A 46 -8.32 15.63 19.37
CA ALA A 46 -9.11 14.84 18.42
C ALA A 46 -10.06 15.70 17.58
N SER A 47 -10.79 16.63 18.20
CA SER A 47 -11.72 17.52 17.51
C SER A 47 -11.00 18.51 16.57
N LYS A 48 -9.81 18.97 16.95
CA LYS A 48 -9.00 19.86 16.09
C LYS A 48 -8.43 19.11 14.87
N LEU A 49 -7.98 17.87 15.05
CA LEU A 49 -7.54 16.99 13.94
C LEU A 49 -8.69 16.69 12.99
N SER A 50 -9.85 16.31 13.52
CA SER A 50 -11.06 16.06 12.72
C SER A 50 -11.40 17.30 11.88
N ALA A 51 -11.53 18.47 12.50
CA ALA A 51 -11.85 19.72 11.81
C ALA A 51 -10.79 20.13 10.76
N PHE A 52 -9.54 19.70 10.92
CA PHE A 52 -8.50 19.92 9.91
C PHE A 52 -8.70 19.01 8.70
N TYR A 53 -8.86 17.70 8.90
CA TYR A 53 -9.01 16.74 7.81
C TYR A 53 -10.38 16.83 7.11
N GLU A 54 -11.43 17.25 7.80
CA GLU A 54 -12.77 17.48 7.25
C GLU A 54 -12.79 18.54 6.14
N ARG A 55 -11.76 19.37 6.04
CA ARG A 55 -11.60 20.36 4.95
C ARG A 55 -11.23 19.71 3.61
N ALA A 56 -10.84 18.45 3.59
CA ALA A 56 -10.63 17.70 2.36
C ALA A 56 -11.97 17.27 1.78
N GLY A 57 -12.12 17.38 0.47
CA GLY A 57 -13.35 16.94 -0.20
C GLY A 57 -13.48 17.53 -1.59
N MET A 58 -14.49 17.05 -2.29
CA MET A 58 -14.92 17.57 -3.59
C MET A 58 -16.22 18.37 -3.42
N MET A 59 -16.24 19.57 -3.94
CA MET A 59 -17.33 20.52 -3.75
C MET A 59 -17.73 21.17 -5.07
N GLN A 60 -19.01 21.43 -5.23
CA GLN A 60 -19.51 22.31 -6.28
C GLN A 60 -19.41 23.77 -5.81
N ASN A 61 -18.69 24.58 -6.56
CA ASN A 61 -18.50 25.99 -6.25
C ASN A 61 -19.75 26.84 -6.58
N LEU A 62 -19.84 28.01 -5.98
CA LEU A 62 -20.97 28.94 -6.20
C LEU A 62 -21.15 29.38 -7.67
N ASN A 63 -20.09 29.29 -8.47
CA ASN A 63 -20.11 29.59 -9.90
C ASN A 63 -20.49 28.37 -10.79
N GLY A 64 -20.90 27.24 -10.19
CA GLY A 64 -21.25 26.01 -10.89
C GLY A 64 -20.07 25.14 -11.35
N THR A 65 -18.84 25.53 -11.06
CA THR A 65 -17.66 24.67 -11.32
C THR A 65 -17.41 23.71 -10.17
N GLU A 66 -16.76 22.59 -10.44
CA GLU A 66 -16.30 21.65 -9.43
C GLU A 66 -14.88 21.98 -8.97
N GLY A 67 -14.59 21.72 -7.71
CA GLY A 67 -13.26 21.85 -7.14
C GLY A 67 -13.02 20.83 -6.03
N SER A 68 -11.77 20.38 -5.87
CA SER A 68 -11.40 19.44 -4.84
C SER A 68 -10.21 19.92 -4.01
N VAL A 69 -10.20 19.53 -2.74
CA VAL A 69 -9.07 19.72 -1.82
C VAL A 69 -8.66 18.35 -1.30
N SER A 70 -7.40 17.98 -1.54
CA SER A 70 -6.80 16.77 -0.97
C SER A 70 -5.80 17.16 0.10
N ILE A 71 -5.81 16.48 1.24
CA ILE A 71 -4.87 16.68 2.34
C ILE A 71 -4.04 15.42 2.49
N ILE A 72 -2.70 15.57 2.40
CA ILE A 72 -1.74 14.52 2.71
C ILE A 72 -1.05 14.92 4.01
N GLY A 73 -1.43 14.26 5.11
CA GLY A 73 -0.86 14.50 6.43
C GLY A 73 0.30 13.57 6.72
N ALA A 74 1.47 14.13 7.05
CA ALA A 74 2.59 13.34 7.52
C ALA A 74 2.59 13.28 9.05
N VAL A 75 2.53 12.06 9.60
CA VAL A 75 2.63 11.80 11.03
C VAL A 75 3.94 11.08 11.31
N SER A 76 4.70 11.54 12.29
CA SER A 76 6.01 10.97 12.64
C SER A 76 6.01 10.55 14.11
N PRO A 77 5.45 9.39 14.43
CA PRO A 77 5.40 8.89 15.79
C PRO A 77 6.81 8.58 16.32
N GLN A 78 7.06 8.92 17.58
CA GLN A 78 8.35 8.65 18.21
C GLN A 78 8.60 7.14 18.30
N GLY A 79 9.82 6.72 17.90
CA GLY A 79 10.16 5.30 17.89
C GLY A 79 9.42 4.44 16.86
N GLY A 80 8.49 5.01 16.08
CA GLY A 80 7.62 4.26 15.17
C GLY A 80 6.41 3.65 15.89
N ASP A 81 6.08 4.12 17.08
CA ASP A 81 4.94 3.65 17.86
C ASP A 81 3.64 4.30 17.38
N PHE A 82 2.83 3.54 16.66
CA PHE A 82 1.52 3.98 16.17
C PHE A 82 0.45 4.11 17.26
N SER A 83 0.76 3.82 18.54
CA SER A 83 -0.17 4.01 19.66
C SER A 83 -0.19 5.45 20.18
N GLU A 84 0.74 6.29 19.74
CA GLU A 84 0.79 7.72 20.06
C GLU A 84 -0.56 8.42 19.78
N PRO A 85 -1.04 9.35 20.66
CA PRO A 85 -2.36 9.98 20.54
C PRO A 85 -2.59 10.69 19.20
N VAL A 86 -1.57 11.37 18.64
CA VAL A 86 -1.69 12.08 17.35
C VAL A 86 -1.94 11.08 16.21
N THR A 87 -1.17 10.00 16.18
CA THR A 87 -1.28 8.95 15.16
C THR A 87 -2.62 8.22 15.27
N GLN A 88 -3.02 7.84 16.48
CA GLN A 88 -4.28 7.15 16.72
C GLN A 88 -5.50 8.01 16.33
N ASN A 89 -5.52 9.28 16.73
CA ASN A 89 -6.59 10.17 16.35
C ASN A 89 -6.59 10.47 14.84
N THR A 90 -5.42 10.62 14.20
CA THR A 90 -5.34 10.80 12.76
C THR A 90 -5.93 9.60 12.01
N LYS A 91 -5.57 8.37 12.40
CA LYS A 91 -6.11 7.14 11.78
C LYS A 91 -7.64 7.02 11.90
N ARG A 92 -8.25 7.61 12.92
CA ARG A 92 -9.71 7.62 13.08
C ARG A 92 -10.45 8.48 12.05
N PHE A 93 -9.78 9.52 11.53
CA PHE A 93 -10.42 10.52 10.67
C PHE A 93 -10.04 10.40 9.21
N VAL A 94 -8.94 9.65 8.90
CA VAL A 94 -8.49 9.47 7.51
C VAL A 94 -8.97 8.13 6.96
N ARG A 95 -9.48 8.16 5.75
CA ARG A 95 -9.93 6.95 5.03
C ARG A 95 -8.80 6.20 4.34
N CYS A 96 -7.61 6.79 4.26
CA CYS A 96 -6.44 6.16 3.67
C CYS A 96 -5.22 6.40 4.56
N PHE A 97 -4.48 5.35 4.86
CA PHE A 97 -3.28 5.41 5.68
C PHE A 97 -2.15 4.59 5.05
N TRP A 98 -0.99 5.21 4.91
CA TRP A 98 0.24 4.57 4.44
C TRP A 98 1.22 4.41 5.61
N GLY A 99 1.33 3.19 6.11
CA GLY A 99 2.26 2.84 7.19
C GLY A 99 3.68 2.68 6.63
N LEU A 100 4.55 3.65 6.90
CA LEU A 100 5.97 3.54 6.53
C LEU A 100 6.70 2.59 7.48
N ASP A 101 7.50 1.69 6.91
CA ASP A 101 8.25 0.68 7.67
C ASP A 101 9.75 0.85 7.50
N LYS A 102 10.47 0.89 8.64
CA LYS A 102 11.93 1.04 8.68
C LYS A 102 12.66 -0.19 8.14
N ALA A 103 12.14 -1.39 8.41
CA ALA A 103 12.78 -2.63 7.96
C ALA A 103 12.75 -2.74 6.44
N LEU A 104 11.64 -2.35 5.79
CA LEU A 104 11.53 -2.27 4.34
C LEU A 104 12.51 -1.25 3.76
N ALA A 105 12.64 -0.07 4.38
CA ALA A 105 13.58 0.95 3.95
C ALA A 105 15.04 0.48 4.05
N TYR A 106 15.42 -0.17 5.15
CA TYR A 106 16.76 -0.76 5.31
C TYR A 106 17.03 -1.90 4.33
N ALA A 107 16.01 -2.70 4.00
CA ALA A 107 16.09 -3.73 2.98
C ALA A 107 16.09 -3.16 1.53
N ARG A 108 16.06 -1.83 1.38
CA ARG A 108 15.94 -1.13 0.08
C ARG A 108 14.71 -1.55 -0.73
N HIS A 109 13.65 -1.94 -0.03
CA HIS A 109 12.34 -2.16 -0.64
C HIS A 109 11.59 -0.83 -0.70
N PHE A 110 11.44 -0.26 -1.89
CA PHE A 110 10.74 1.00 -2.11
C PHE A 110 9.53 0.81 -3.04
N PRO A 111 8.43 1.54 -2.79
CA PRO A 111 8.17 2.38 -1.62
C PRO A 111 8.15 1.56 -0.32
N ALA A 112 8.68 2.13 0.77
CA ALA A 112 8.77 1.45 2.06
C ALA A 112 7.42 1.51 2.82
N ILE A 113 6.34 1.19 2.14
CA ILE A 113 4.97 1.18 2.64
C ILE A 113 4.60 -0.26 2.98
N HIS A 114 4.29 -0.50 4.26
CA HIS A 114 3.95 -1.84 4.72
C HIS A 114 2.51 -2.19 4.35
N TRP A 115 2.34 -3.23 3.56
CA TRP A 115 1.06 -3.61 2.94
C TRP A 115 -0.01 -4.12 3.92
N LEU A 116 0.38 -4.67 5.09
CA LEU A 116 -0.58 -5.16 6.10
C LEU A 116 -1.01 -4.06 7.08
N THR A 117 -0.17 -3.05 7.33
CA THR A 117 -0.49 -1.95 8.24
C THR A 117 -1.17 -0.78 7.54
N SER A 118 -1.04 -0.73 6.22
CA SER A 118 -1.66 0.29 5.37
C SER A 118 -3.08 -0.12 4.99
N TYR A 119 -3.97 0.87 4.84
CA TYR A 119 -5.34 0.63 4.41
C TYR A 119 -5.88 1.77 3.56
N SER A 120 -6.93 1.47 2.80
CA SER A 120 -7.76 2.43 2.09
C SER A 120 -9.21 1.98 2.16
N GLU A 121 -10.08 2.81 2.69
CA GLU A 121 -11.53 2.60 2.72
C GLU A 121 -12.20 3.02 1.42
N TYR A 122 -11.45 3.65 0.50
CA TYR A 122 -11.98 4.06 -0.81
C TYR A 122 -12.19 2.89 -1.78
N LEU A 123 -11.72 1.68 -1.44
CA LEU A 123 -11.80 0.55 -2.36
C LEU A 123 -13.24 0.20 -2.75
N GLU A 124 -14.17 0.25 -1.79
CA GLU A 124 -15.58 -0.04 -2.04
C GLU A 124 -16.20 1.01 -2.97
N ASP A 125 -15.95 2.30 -2.69
CA ASP A 125 -16.45 3.41 -3.49
C ASP A 125 -15.89 3.40 -4.94
N LEU A 126 -14.63 2.95 -5.09
CA LEU A 126 -13.92 2.88 -6.38
C LEU A 126 -14.15 1.56 -7.14
N THR A 127 -14.77 0.56 -6.53
CA THR A 127 -15.03 -0.74 -7.18
C THR A 127 -15.76 -0.62 -8.52
N PRO A 128 -16.82 0.21 -8.69
CA PRO A 128 -17.45 0.41 -9.99
C PRO A 128 -16.48 0.99 -11.02
N TRP A 129 -15.64 1.94 -10.62
CA TRP A 129 -14.66 2.55 -11.51
C TRP A 129 -13.61 1.53 -11.99
N TYR A 130 -13.05 0.70 -11.08
CA TYR A 130 -12.12 -0.36 -11.46
C TYR A 130 -12.73 -1.36 -12.41
N ARG A 131 -13.99 -1.75 -12.16
CA ARG A 131 -14.72 -2.67 -13.03
C ARG A 131 -14.87 -2.13 -14.45
N ASP A 132 -15.18 -0.84 -14.58
CA ASP A 132 -15.51 -0.22 -15.86
C ASP A 132 -14.27 0.24 -16.65
N HIS A 133 -13.15 0.54 -15.96
CA HIS A 133 -11.94 1.10 -16.58
C HIS A 133 -10.75 0.15 -16.60
N VAL A 134 -10.72 -0.88 -15.75
CA VAL A 134 -9.61 -1.82 -15.69
C VAL A 134 -10.11 -3.24 -15.95
N SER A 135 -10.77 -3.87 -14.98
CA SER A 135 -11.34 -5.21 -15.10
C SER A 135 -12.35 -5.50 -13.99
N PRO A 136 -13.41 -6.30 -14.29
CA PRO A 136 -14.32 -6.81 -13.27
C PRO A 136 -13.64 -7.65 -12.18
N LYS A 137 -12.48 -8.24 -12.47
CA LYS A 137 -11.72 -9.08 -11.54
C LYS A 137 -10.76 -8.32 -10.63
N PHE A 138 -10.44 -7.04 -10.95
CA PHE A 138 -9.37 -6.29 -10.29
C PHE A 138 -9.42 -6.36 -8.77
N VAL A 139 -10.59 -6.11 -8.17
CA VAL A 139 -10.76 -6.09 -6.71
C VAL A 139 -10.65 -7.51 -6.11
N ALA A 140 -11.17 -8.53 -6.83
CA ALA A 140 -11.07 -9.93 -6.39
C ALA A 140 -9.63 -10.40 -6.38
N ASP A 141 -8.86 -10.12 -7.44
CA ASP A 141 -7.47 -10.52 -7.60
C ASP A 141 -6.58 -9.80 -6.56
N ARG A 142 -6.80 -8.49 -6.36
CA ARG A 142 -6.15 -7.74 -5.27
C ARG A 142 -6.39 -8.39 -3.91
N ASN A 143 -7.61 -8.80 -3.62
CA ASN A 143 -7.96 -9.42 -2.34
C ASN A 143 -7.30 -10.79 -2.17
N GLN A 144 -7.14 -11.56 -3.25
CA GLN A 144 -6.40 -12.82 -3.22
C GLN A 144 -4.91 -12.60 -2.93
N LEU A 145 -4.27 -11.62 -3.56
CA LEU A 145 -2.89 -11.26 -3.26
C LEU A 145 -2.71 -10.84 -1.79
N MET A 146 -3.64 -10.06 -1.26
CA MET A 146 -3.63 -9.67 0.16
C MET A 146 -3.81 -10.87 1.10
N ALA A 147 -4.65 -11.84 0.73
CA ALA A 147 -4.81 -13.07 1.50
C ALA A 147 -3.50 -13.89 1.56
N ILE A 148 -2.77 -13.99 0.45
CA ILE A 148 -1.46 -14.66 0.39
C ILE A 148 -0.44 -13.95 1.30
N LEU A 149 -0.37 -12.62 1.27
CA LEU A 149 0.53 -11.84 2.11
C LEU A 149 0.18 -11.95 3.61
N ASN A 150 -1.10 -12.04 3.96
CA ASN A 150 -1.53 -12.31 5.34
C ASN A 150 -1.11 -13.71 5.80
N GLN A 151 -1.28 -14.71 4.94
CA GLN A 151 -0.83 -16.09 5.22
C GLN A 151 0.70 -16.14 5.40
N GLU A 152 1.47 -15.46 4.54
CA GLU A 152 2.92 -15.34 4.69
C GLU A 152 3.30 -14.79 6.06
N SER A 153 2.65 -13.72 6.51
CA SER A 153 2.95 -13.11 7.81
C SER A 153 2.80 -14.11 8.96
N SER A 154 1.72 -14.88 8.96
CA SER A 154 1.50 -15.94 9.97
C SER A 154 2.52 -17.07 9.86
N LEU A 155 2.87 -17.50 8.64
CA LEU A 155 3.89 -18.53 8.40
C LEU A 155 5.28 -18.07 8.81
N MET A 156 5.63 -16.80 8.61
CA MET A 156 6.93 -16.25 9.00
C MET A 156 7.15 -16.27 10.50
N GLU A 157 6.12 -16.20 11.34
CA GLU A 157 6.23 -16.40 12.78
C GLU A 157 6.64 -17.85 13.10
N ILE A 158 6.05 -18.82 12.40
CA ILE A 158 6.40 -20.23 12.53
C ILE A 158 7.83 -20.48 12.04
N VAL A 159 8.19 -19.93 10.87
CA VAL A 159 9.54 -20.07 10.29
C VAL A 159 10.64 -19.56 11.23
N LYS A 160 10.38 -18.46 11.94
CA LYS A 160 11.34 -17.93 12.94
C LYS A 160 11.61 -18.90 14.09
N LEU A 161 10.66 -19.77 14.42
CA LEU A 161 10.78 -20.73 15.53
C LEU A 161 11.40 -22.07 15.11
N ILE A 162 10.99 -22.62 13.95
CA ILE A 162 11.35 -24.00 13.55
C ILE A 162 12.12 -24.08 12.22
N GLY A 163 12.32 -22.96 11.53
CA GLY A 163 12.95 -22.93 10.21
C GLY A 163 11.97 -23.20 9.06
N SER A 164 12.38 -22.83 7.84
CA SER A 164 11.58 -23.00 6.63
C SER A 164 11.53 -24.44 6.11
N ASP A 165 12.53 -25.24 6.44
CA ASP A 165 12.72 -26.57 5.84
C ASP A 165 11.69 -27.60 6.32
N VAL A 166 11.14 -27.38 7.52
CA VAL A 166 10.14 -28.25 8.14
C VAL A 166 8.73 -28.02 7.59
N LEU A 167 8.50 -26.91 6.88
CA LEU A 167 7.19 -26.58 6.36
C LEU A 167 6.75 -27.55 5.25
N PRO A 168 5.45 -27.89 5.14
CA PRO A 168 4.88 -28.58 3.99
C PRO A 168 5.04 -27.77 2.69
N ASP A 169 5.04 -28.44 1.55
CA ASP A 169 5.31 -27.79 0.26
C ASP A 169 4.25 -26.74 -0.14
N ASP A 170 3.01 -26.91 0.26
CA ASP A 170 1.95 -25.90 0.07
C ASP A 170 2.24 -24.60 0.80
N GLN A 171 2.79 -24.69 2.03
CA GLN A 171 3.20 -23.51 2.80
C GLN A 171 4.49 -22.89 2.25
N LYS A 172 5.45 -23.73 1.81
CA LYS A 172 6.64 -23.24 1.10
C LYS A 172 6.27 -22.50 -0.18
N LEU A 173 5.30 -22.99 -0.94
CA LEU A 173 4.77 -22.29 -2.11
C LEU A 173 4.21 -20.92 -1.74
N THR A 174 3.41 -20.84 -0.67
CA THR A 174 2.84 -19.57 -0.21
C THR A 174 3.93 -18.53 0.09
N LEU A 175 5.03 -18.94 0.74
CA LEU A 175 6.19 -18.07 0.99
C LEU A 175 6.86 -17.58 -0.30
N GLU A 176 7.04 -18.48 -1.29
CA GLU A 176 7.65 -18.11 -2.58
C GLU A 176 6.74 -17.15 -3.38
N ILE A 177 5.45 -17.42 -3.45
CA ILE A 177 4.51 -16.52 -4.13
C ILE A 177 4.44 -15.16 -3.43
N ALA A 178 4.42 -15.12 -2.11
CA ALA A 178 4.49 -13.87 -1.37
C ALA A 178 5.79 -13.11 -1.67
N ARG A 179 6.93 -13.81 -1.83
CA ARG A 179 8.19 -13.20 -2.30
C ARG A 179 8.05 -12.61 -3.70
N VAL A 180 7.39 -13.33 -4.62
CA VAL A 180 7.11 -12.83 -5.98
C VAL A 180 6.23 -11.57 -5.91
N ILE A 181 5.19 -11.54 -5.10
CA ILE A 181 4.33 -10.37 -4.91
C ILE A 181 5.15 -9.18 -4.40
N ARG A 182 5.97 -9.39 -3.38
CA ARG A 182 6.77 -8.30 -2.78
C ARG A 182 7.80 -7.73 -3.75
N LEU A 183 8.57 -8.56 -4.42
CA LEU A 183 9.67 -8.13 -5.28
C LEU A 183 9.21 -7.82 -6.71
N GLY A 184 8.27 -8.60 -7.24
CA GLY A 184 7.79 -8.45 -8.61
C GLY A 184 6.70 -7.40 -8.77
N PHE A 185 5.87 -7.18 -7.75
CA PHE A 185 4.71 -6.29 -7.86
C PHE A 185 4.78 -5.07 -6.92
N LEU A 186 5.03 -5.26 -5.62
CA LEU A 186 5.00 -4.16 -4.64
C LEU A 186 6.25 -3.29 -4.68
N GLN A 187 7.41 -3.89 -4.90
CA GLN A 187 8.66 -3.12 -5.02
C GLN A 187 8.72 -2.41 -6.36
N GLN A 188 9.00 -1.11 -6.35
CA GLN A 188 9.16 -0.29 -7.53
C GLN A 188 10.56 0.34 -7.60
N ASN A 189 11.10 0.46 -8.80
CA ASN A 189 12.34 1.16 -9.06
C ASN A 189 12.05 2.49 -9.77
N ALA A 190 12.13 3.59 -9.01
CA ALA A 190 11.88 4.93 -9.51
C ALA A 190 12.88 5.40 -10.60
N PHE A 191 13.99 4.70 -10.77
CA PHE A 191 15.01 5.02 -11.79
C PHE A 191 14.90 4.18 -13.06
N HIS A 192 13.97 3.21 -13.08
CA HIS A 192 13.74 2.39 -14.27
C HIS A 192 12.54 2.91 -15.05
N GLN A 193 12.73 3.18 -16.35
CA GLN A 193 11.71 3.82 -17.20
C GLN A 193 10.36 3.10 -17.17
N GLU A 194 10.35 1.75 -17.23
CA GLU A 194 9.14 0.93 -17.28
C GLU A 194 8.48 0.70 -15.91
N ASP A 195 9.18 1.04 -14.81
CA ASP A 195 8.71 0.80 -13.43
C ASP A 195 8.41 2.10 -12.66
N THR A 196 8.86 3.25 -13.18
CA THR A 196 8.63 4.56 -12.56
C THR A 196 7.15 4.94 -12.56
N CYS A 197 6.43 4.66 -13.65
CA CYS A 197 5.02 4.96 -13.81
C CYS A 197 4.34 3.80 -14.55
N VAL A 198 3.76 2.87 -13.80
CA VAL A 198 3.14 1.66 -14.34
C VAL A 198 1.65 1.90 -14.59
N PRO A 199 1.13 1.73 -15.81
CA PRO A 199 -0.30 1.83 -16.11
C PRO A 199 -1.13 0.82 -15.31
N MET A 200 -2.39 1.16 -15.04
CA MET A 200 -3.30 0.28 -14.27
C MET A 200 -3.55 -1.06 -14.96
N GLU A 201 -3.62 -1.05 -16.29
CA GLU A 201 -3.79 -2.24 -17.12
C GLU A 201 -2.59 -3.20 -16.95
N LYS A 202 -1.37 -2.66 -16.95
CA LYS A 202 -0.16 -3.46 -16.71
C LYS A 202 -0.15 -4.03 -15.27
N GLN A 203 -0.54 -3.22 -14.29
CA GLN A 203 -0.63 -3.70 -12.90
C GLN A 203 -1.62 -4.86 -12.78
N PHE A 204 -2.76 -4.78 -13.47
CA PHE A 204 -3.75 -5.83 -13.50
C PHE A 204 -3.21 -7.12 -14.14
N GLU A 205 -2.58 -7.02 -15.32
CA GLU A 205 -1.94 -8.17 -15.99
C GLU A 205 -0.89 -8.85 -15.11
N MET A 206 -0.08 -8.06 -14.40
CA MET A 206 0.90 -8.61 -13.46
C MET A 206 0.24 -9.37 -12.30
N MET A 207 -0.87 -8.87 -11.74
CA MET A 207 -1.63 -9.56 -10.70
C MET A 207 -2.19 -10.88 -11.22
N GLU A 208 -2.83 -10.89 -12.39
CA GLU A 208 -3.37 -12.11 -13.01
C GLU A 208 -2.28 -13.17 -13.24
N ILE A 209 -1.09 -12.78 -13.71
CA ILE A 209 0.01 -13.73 -13.96
C ILE A 209 0.54 -14.32 -12.64
N ILE A 210 0.67 -13.52 -11.60
CA ILE A 210 1.10 -14.01 -10.28
C ILE A 210 0.08 -15.01 -9.73
N LEU A 211 -1.21 -14.71 -9.83
CA LEU A 211 -2.27 -15.62 -9.40
C LEU A 211 -2.33 -16.88 -10.25
N TYR A 212 -2.15 -16.76 -11.57
CA TYR A 212 -2.05 -17.90 -12.47
C TYR A 212 -0.89 -18.83 -12.10
N LEU A 213 0.30 -18.25 -11.84
CA LEU A 213 1.46 -18.98 -11.32
C LEU A 213 1.11 -19.74 -10.03
N TYR A 214 0.46 -19.06 -9.09
CA TYR A 214 0.05 -19.67 -7.82
C TYR A 214 -0.87 -20.85 -8.01
N GLU A 215 -1.93 -20.70 -8.81
CA GLU A 215 -2.90 -21.76 -9.07
C GLU A 215 -2.25 -22.97 -9.76
N LYS A 216 -1.42 -22.75 -10.79
CA LYS A 216 -0.72 -23.83 -11.49
C LYS A 216 0.27 -24.55 -10.61
N SER A 217 1.08 -23.81 -9.86
CA SER A 217 2.04 -24.39 -8.90
C SER A 217 1.33 -25.20 -7.82
N LYS A 218 0.23 -24.70 -7.28
CA LYS A 218 -0.59 -25.42 -6.29
C LYS A 218 -1.16 -26.73 -6.87
N ALA A 219 -1.61 -26.72 -8.12
CA ALA A 219 -2.11 -27.94 -8.79
C ALA A 219 -0.99 -28.99 -8.98
N LEU A 220 0.25 -28.56 -9.26
CA LEU A 220 1.41 -29.45 -9.39
C LEU A 220 1.81 -30.05 -8.03
N ILE A 221 1.85 -29.25 -6.97
CA ILE A 221 2.14 -29.71 -5.61
C ILE A 221 1.11 -30.72 -5.13
N ASN A 222 -0.18 -30.49 -5.40
CA ASN A 222 -1.25 -31.43 -5.07
C ASN A 222 -1.12 -32.79 -5.81
N ARG A 223 -0.33 -32.83 -6.91
CA ARG A 223 0.03 -34.04 -7.63
C ARG A 223 1.33 -34.71 -7.14
N GLY A 224 1.93 -34.16 -6.06
CA GLY A 224 3.15 -34.66 -5.43
C GLY A 224 4.47 -34.09 -5.96
N MET A 225 4.43 -32.99 -6.75
CA MET A 225 5.65 -32.31 -7.20
C MET A 225 6.16 -31.42 -6.07
N PRO A 226 7.43 -31.54 -5.62
CA PRO A 226 7.97 -30.67 -4.58
C PRO A 226 8.27 -29.27 -5.11
N VAL A 227 8.18 -28.24 -4.25
CA VAL A 227 8.47 -26.85 -4.60
C VAL A 227 9.89 -26.64 -5.10
N SER A 228 10.85 -27.46 -4.65
CA SER A 228 12.26 -27.38 -5.06
C SER A 228 12.41 -27.50 -6.59
N VAL A 229 11.65 -28.37 -7.24
CA VAL A 229 11.66 -28.54 -8.71
C VAL A 229 11.21 -27.26 -9.41
N LEU A 230 10.17 -26.60 -8.89
CA LEU A 230 9.70 -25.33 -9.45
C LEU A 230 10.73 -24.20 -9.31
N LYS A 231 11.57 -24.26 -8.25
CA LYS A 231 12.66 -23.31 -8.06
C LYS A 231 13.83 -23.52 -9.03
N GLU A 232 14.17 -24.77 -9.34
CA GLU A 232 15.24 -25.10 -10.28
C GLU A 232 14.99 -24.53 -11.68
N ASP A 233 13.73 -24.43 -12.11
CA ASP A 233 13.32 -23.85 -13.39
C ASP A 233 13.37 -22.31 -13.42
N ASN A 234 13.74 -21.65 -12.29
CA ASN A 234 13.78 -20.20 -12.15
C ASN A 234 12.48 -19.47 -12.53
N ILE A 235 11.34 -20.15 -12.47
CA ILE A 235 10.04 -19.58 -12.86
C ILE A 235 9.67 -18.37 -12.00
N PHE A 236 9.93 -18.42 -10.70
CA PHE A 236 9.65 -17.32 -9.79
C PHE A 236 10.46 -16.07 -10.12
N GLU A 237 11.76 -16.21 -10.44
CA GLU A 237 12.64 -15.10 -10.82
C GLU A 237 12.22 -14.47 -12.16
N ARG A 238 11.78 -15.30 -13.10
CA ARG A 238 11.24 -14.81 -14.38
C ARG A 238 9.99 -13.94 -14.17
N ILE A 239 9.10 -14.33 -13.25
CA ILE A 239 7.91 -13.53 -12.95
C ILE A 239 8.27 -12.27 -12.16
N ILE A 240 9.28 -12.29 -11.31
CA ILE A 240 9.77 -11.09 -10.62
C ILE A 240 10.31 -10.05 -11.61
N SER A 241 10.98 -10.50 -12.70
CA SER A 241 11.54 -9.60 -13.71
C SER A 241 10.53 -9.05 -14.72
N ILE A 242 9.32 -9.60 -14.77
CA ILE A 242 8.29 -9.29 -15.78
C ILE A 242 7.98 -7.80 -15.88
N LYS A 243 8.06 -7.06 -14.75
CA LYS A 243 7.82 -5.62 -14.69
C LYS A 243 8.83 -4.81 -15.53
N TYR A 244 10.04 -5.36 -15.72
CA TYR A 244 11.10 -4.77 -16.55
C TYR A 244 11.06 -5.30 -17.98
N ASP A 245 10.75 -6.59 -18.16
CA ASP A 245 10.82 -7.30 -19.44
C ASP A 245 9.66 -6.91 -20.37
N VAL A 246 8.51 -6.55 -19.81
CA VAL A 246 7.34 -6.12 -20.58
C VAL A 246 7.22 -4.60 -20.55
N PRO A 247 7.45 -3.91 -21.70
CA PRO A 247 7.25 -2.46 -21.79
C PRO A 247 5.79 -2.04 -21.56
N ASN A 248 5.59 -0.84 -21.01
CA ASN A 248 4.27 -0.30 -20.69
C ASN A 248 3.33 -0.15 -21.90
N ASN A 249 3.89 -0.10 -23.11
CA ASN A 249 3.15 0.03 -24.37
C ASN A 249 3.01 -1.28 -25.17
N GLN A 250 3.41 -2.43 -24.60
CA GLN A 250 3.41 -3.75 -25.27
C GLN A 250 2.84 -4.83 -24.36
N LEU A 251 1.62 -4.61 -23.88
CA LEU A 251 0.96 -5.51 -22.92
C LEU A 251 0.63 -6.91 -23.49
N ASP A 252 0.53 -7.01 -24.81
CA ASP A 252 0.37 -8.28 -25.53
C ASP A 252 1.50 -9.28 -25.23
N LYS A 253 2.69 -8.81 -24.86
CA LYS A 253 3.79 -9.68 -24.44
C LYS A 253 3.53 -10.48 -23.17
N PHE A 254 2.55 -10.11 -22.37
CA PHE A 254 2.17 -10.91 -21.19
C PHE A 254 1.67 -12.31 -21.56
N GLU A 255 1.12 -12.52 -22.76
CA GLU A 255 0.66 -13.83 -23.23
C GLU A 255 1.78 -14.89 -23.28
N GLN A 256 3.04 -14.50 -23.43
CA GLN A 256 4.17 -15.44 -23.40
C GLN A 256 4.41 -16.06 -22.01
N TYR A 257 3.94 -15.39 -20.94
CA TYR A 257 4.08 -15.87 -19.57
C TYR A 257 2.90 -16.74 -19.11
N ARG A 258 1.83 -16.83 -19.93
CA ARG A 258 0.68 -17.75 -19.71
C ARG A 258 0.86 -19.10 -20.39
N LYS A 259 1.86 -19.25 -21.25
CA LYS A 259 2.22 -20.48 -21.97
C LYS A 259 3.25 -21.30 -21.22
#